data_dbbc1b50808ff005b41ec3f4aa7edaa5
#
_entry.id   dbbc1b50808ff005b41ec3f4aa7edaa5
#
_cell.length_a   1.000
_cell.length_b   1.000
_cell.length_c   1.000
_cell.angle_alpha   90.00
_cell.angle_beta   90.00
_cell.angle_gamma   90.00
#
_symmetry.space_group_name_H-M   'P 1'
#
loop_
_entity.id
_entity.type
_entity.pdbx_description
1 polymer ?
#
loop_
_entity_poly.entity_id
_entity_poly.type
_entity_poly.pdbx_seq_one_letter_code
_entity_poly.pdbx_strand_id
1 'polypeptide(L)'
;MLGKKISLSIKKAFGITMSLAIGLSAMTAPVLADNEAKLKLPVGKVKRTAAPVYDCSPDLLLIMPNAQADNDEVSDLLKEAKGELVGTMGEGRLKCLIYKTEKGHMADTEKKFMKDKEHFKYISRNYRFRAQVVPNDPRFTSEWHLGAINAPKAWDTTMGNHTKVAIFDTGCQASISDLAGKTMKGYDATTVGARLTVLGGPGPIGDLLGGLGGALSEGAQKDVQGHGTLVATTAAATANNKIDTAGVAPGARVYPVQIAGENGMTDDIAIMAGLLNMMASGNKIVNISYAAPPPVGFTNALLHAPLHVYMQTFHDLEGGLIFLSSGNDGMFDPCPPTHYVNVVSAIGPDLKLTDFSNWGLPVTFTAPGKGIVCTARDGKIKSVDGTSFSSPIVASIAALVWNANPGLPNVAVESILKASCFKAGSAPWTPYYGFGMPDAAKAVKMAKFGM
;
A
#
# COMPACT_ATOMS: atom_id res chain seq x y z
N MET A 1 11.30 -11.51 29.19
CA MET A 1 10.10 -11.98 28.50
C MET A 1 10.24 -12.00 26.98
N LEU A 2 11.03 -11.09 26.36
CA LEU A 2 11.29 -11.10 24.91
C LEU A 2 12.01 -12.37 24.43
N GLY A 3 13.06 -12.81 25.13
CA GLY A 3 13.86 -13.98 24.74
C GLY A 3 13.07 -15.28 24.69
N LYS A 4 12.03 -15.44 25.55
CA LYS A 4 11.18 -16.63 25.49
C LYS A 4 10.25 -16.66 24.26
N LYS A 5 9.80 -15.52 23.77
CA LYS A 5 8.97 -15.43 22.55
C LYS A 5 9.78 -15.77 21.30
N ILE A 6 10.99 -15.22 21.16
CA ILE A 6 11.88 -15.48 20.02
C ILE A 6 12.29 -16.95 19.99
N SER A 7 12.65 -17.54 21.13
CA SER A 7 13.00 -18.97 21.24
C SER A 7 11.81 -19.89 20.88
N LEU A 8 10.57 -19.49 21.21
CA LEU A 8 9.38 -20.27 20.89
C LEU A 8 9.03 -20.19 19.39
N SER A 9 9.22 -19.05 18.78
CA SER A 9 8.99 -18.83 17.35
C SER A 9 9.96 -19.66 16.50
N ILE A 10 11.23 -19.65 16.86
CA ILE A 10 12.26 -20.44 16.15
C ILE A 10 12.01 -21.97 16.33
N LYS A 11 11.62 -22.41 17.52
CA LYS A 11 11.27 -23.84 17.73
C LYS A 11 10.05 -24.29 16.92
N LYS A 12 9.06 -23.40 16.72
CA LYS A 12 7.92 -23.69 15.83
C LYS A 12 8.30 -23.72 14.36
N ALA A 13 9.23 -22.87 13.91
CA ALA A 13 9.72 -22.87 12.53
C ALA A 13 10.51 -24.14 12.17
N PHE A 14 11.31 -24.67 13.09
CA PHE A 14 12.05 -25.92 12.88
C PHE A 14 11.20 -27.19 13.02
N GLY A 15 10.00 -27.10 13.55
CA GLY A 15 9.05 -28.23 13.66
C GLY A 15 8.24 -28.51 12.39
N ILE A 16 8.35 -27.65 11.37
CA ILE A 16 7.73 -27.88 10.07
C ILE A 16 8.71 -28.71 9.24
N THR A 17 8.51 -30.00 9.19
CA THR A 17 9.23 -30.92 8.30
C THR A 17 9.13 -30.39 6.87
N MET A 18 10.29 -30.01 6.29
CA MET A 18 10.43 -29.74 4.87
C MET A 18 10.17 -31.02 4.09
N SER A 19 8.93 -31.29 3.70
CA SER A 19 8.63 -32.22 2.61
C SER A 19 8.89 -31.50 1.29
N LEU A 20 10.15 -31.45 0.86
CA LEU A 20 10.51 -31.02 -0.48
C LEU A 20 10.16 -32.13 -1.44
N ALA A 21 8.94 -32.19 -1.94
CA ALA A 21 8.61 -32.94 -3.13
C ALA A 21 9.21 -32.23 -4.34
N ILE A 22 10.37 -32.66 -4.79
CA ILE A 22 10.96 -32.21 -6.07
C ILE A 22 10.12 -32.85 -7.19
N GLY A 23 9.04 -32.17 -7.52
CA GLY A 23 8.31 -32.41 -8.76
C GLY A 23 8.99 -31.63 -9.90
N LEU A 24 10.02 -32.21 -10.49
CA LEU A 24 10.51 -31.77 -11.81
C LEU A 24 9.49 -32.18 -12.87
N SER A 25 8.38 -31.46 -12.98
CA SER A 25 7.59 -31.45 -14.20
C SER A 25 8.22 -30.40 -15.11
N ALA A 26 8.70 -30.85 -16.28
CA ALA A 26 9.14 -29.98 -17.35
C ALA A 26 7.98 -29.03 -17.72
N MET A 27 7.94 -27.83 -17.13
CA MET A 27 7.10 -26.75 -17.60
C MET A 27 7.73 -26.22 -18.88
N THR A 28 7.12 -26.54 -20.01
CA THR A 28 7.34 -25.84 -21.27
C THR A 28 7.23 -24.34 -21.00
N ALA A 29 8.24 -23.58 -21.46
CA ALA A 29 8.28 -22.12 -21.32
C ALA A 29 6.92 -21.53 -21.74
N PRO A 30 6.30 -20.66 -20.93
CA PRO A 30 5.11 -19.95 -21.38
C PRO A 30 5.47 -19.12 -22.61
N VAL A 31 4.65 -19.25 -23.63
CA VAL A 31 4.70 -18.51 -24.88
C VAL A 31 5.03 -17.05 -24.63
N LEU A 32 6.12 -16.57 -25.21
CA LEU A 32 6.54 -15.17 -25.27
C LEU A 32 5.54 -14.35 -26.15
N ALA A 33 4.31 -14.28 -25.73
CA ALA A 33 3.30 -13.47 -26.41
C ALA A 33 2.93 -12.27 -25.54
N ASP A 34 3.10 -11.10 -26.12
CA ASP A 34 2.67 -9.78 -25.67
C ASP A 34 3.53 -9.02 -24.64
N ASN A 35 4.74 -8.62 -25.06
CA ASN A 35 5.45 -7.48 -24.49
C ASN A 35 4.69 -6.13 -24.69
N GLU A 36 3.56 -6.14 -25.41
CA GLU A 36 2.76 -4.97 -25.76
C GLU A 36 1.54 -4.72 -24.84
N ALA A 37 1.28 -5.60 -23.87
CA ALA A 37 0.12 -5.42 -23.00
C ALA A 37 0.32 -4.19 -22.09
N LYS A 38 -0.42 -3.12 -22.36
CA LYS A 38 -0.51 -1.94 -21.50
C LYS A 38 -1.44 -2.24 -20.31
N LEU A 39 -1.05 -1.77 -19.12
CA LEU A 39 -2.00 -1.66 -18.01
C LEU A 39 -3.21 -0.84 -18.46
N LYS A 40 -4.40 -1.40 -18.32
CA LYS A 40 -5.63 -0.69 -18.64
C LYS A 40 -6.03 0.15 -17.44
N LEU A 41 -5.67 1.44 -17.46
CA LEU A 41 -6.32 2.42 -16.60
C LEU A 41 -7.73 2.67 -17.13
N PRO A 42 -8.73 2.90 -16.28
CA PRO A 42 -10.07 3.24 -16.73
C PRO A 42 -10.07 4.63 -17.36
N VAL A 43 -9.80 4.69 -18.68
CA VAL A 43 -9.99 5.90 -19.47
C VAL A 43 -11.46 5.94 -19.87
N GLY A 44 -12.24 6.76 -19.20
CA GLY A 44 -13.59 7.20 -19.56
C GLY A 44 -14.59 6.12 -19.99
N LYS A 45 -15.63 5.91 -19.20
CA LYS A 45 -16.75 4.97 -19.26
C LYS A 45 -16.47 3.62 -18.59
N VAL A 46 -16.42 3.64 -17.27
CA VAL A 46 -16.64 2.45 -16.45
C VAL A 46 -18.01 1.90 -16.76
N LYS A 47 -18.10 0.70 -17.37
CA LYS A 47 -19.34 -0.07 -17.33
C LYS A 47 -19.66 -0.32 -15.86
N ARG A 48 -20.71 0.28 -15.37
CA ARG A 48 -21.18 0.14 -13.99
C ARG A 48 -21.64 -1.30 -13.78
N THR A 49 -20.80 -2.12 -13.17
CA THR A 49 -21.18 -3.48 -12.74
C THR A 49 -21.60 -3.54 -11.27
N ALA A 50 -21.41 -2.48 -10.50
CA ALA A 50 -22.01 -2.27 -9.19
C ALA A 50 -22.43 -0.79 -9.08
N ALA A 51 -23.56 -0.51 -8.43
CA ALA A 51 -23.95 0.85 -8.13
C ALA A 51 -22.82 1.51 -7.33
N PRO A 52 -22.37 2.72 -7.70
CA PRO A 52 -21.34 3.43 -6.94
C PRO A 52 -21.86 3.62 -5.51
N VAL A 53 -21.09 3.20 -4.53
CA VAL A 53 -21.40 3.49 -3.13
C VAL A 53 -21.05 4.96 -2.92
N TYR A 54 -22.06 5.81 -3.00
CA TYR A 54 -21.92 7.23 -2.67
C TYR A 54 -21.91 7.39 -1.14
N ASP A 55 -21.03 8.27 -0.62
CA ASP A 55 -21.17 8.71 0.77
C ASP A 55 -22.46 9.54 0.88
N CYS A 56 -23.43 9.01 1.56
CA CYS A 56 -24.70 9.69 1.80
C CYS A 56 -25.11 9.53 3.27
N SER A 57 -25.98 10.39 3.75
CA SER A 57 -26.61 10.18 5.06
C SER A 57 -27.29 8.82 5.07
N PRO A 58 -27.09 7.98 6.10
CA PRO A 58 -27.62 6.62 6.12
C PRO A 58 -29.15 6.54 6.21
N ASP A 59 -29.81 7.65 6.53
CA ASP A 59 -31.22 7.71 6.88
C ASP A 59 -32.00 8.94 6.34
N LEU A 60 -31.35 9.86 5.59
CA LEU A 60 -32.01 11.08 5.11
C LEU A 60 -32.30 11.03 3.60
N LEU A 61 -33.58 11.24 3.25
CA LEU A 61 -34.07 11.51 1.90
C LEU A 61 -34.44 13.00 1.75
N LEU A 62 -34.10 13.55 0.61
CA LEU A 62 -34.54 14.86 0.14
C LEU A 62 -35.71 14.65 -0.84
N ILE A 63 -36.88 15.15 -0.53
CA ILE A 63 -38.13 14.91 -1.25
C ILE A 63 -38.69 16.23 -1.73
N MET A 64 -38.88 16.38 -3.03
CA MET A 64 -39.60 17.52 -3.61
C MET A 64 -40.98 17.06 -4.07
N PRO A 65 -42.06 17.54 -3.42
CA PRO A 65 -43.42 17.25 -3.87
C PRO A 65 -43.73 17.85 -5.24
N ASN A 66 -44.68 17.30 -5.93
CA ASN A 66 -45.29 17.96 -7.11
C ASN A 66 -46.00 19.26 -6.70
N ALA A 67 -45.95 20.24 -7.57
CA ALA A 67 -46.55 21.54 -7.30
C ALA A 67 -48.11 21.53 -7.16
N GLN A 68 -48.74 20.47 -7.74
CA GLN A 68 -50.16 20.24 -7.68
C GLN A 68 -50.58 19.19 -6.65
N ALA A 69 -49.62 18.51 -5.99
CA ALA A 69 -49.93 17.51 -4.97
C ALA A 69 -50.56 18.17 -3.73
N ASP A 70 -51.58 17.54 -3.19
CA ASP A 70 -52.19 17.97 -1.94
C ASP A 70 -51.19 17.76 -0.78
N ASN A 71 -51.04 18.78 0.07
CA ASN A 71 -50.11 18.76 1.17
C ASN A 71 -50.53 17.74 2.26
N ASP A 72 -51.82 17.53 2.46
CA ASP A 72 -52.32 16.58 3.45
C ASP A 72 -52.08 15.11 2.97
N GLU A 73 -52.33 14.83 1.68
CA GLU A 73 -52.00 13.54 1.09
C GLU A 73 -50.51 13.24 1.13
N VAL A 74 -49.66 14.21 0.79
CA VAL A 74 -48.20 14.07 0.92
C VAL A 74 -47.78 13.79 2.38
N SER A 75 -48.38 14.48 3.35
CA SER A 75 -48.13 14.28 4.75
C SER A 75 -48.50 12.88 5.24
N ASP A 76 -49.63 12.37 4.76
CA ASP A 76 -50.12 11.03 5.13
C ASP A 76 -49.24 9.93 4.50
N LEU A 77 -48.81 10.08 3.26
CA LEU A 77 -47.89 9.17 2.60
C LEU A 77 -46.51 9.09 3.32
N LEU A 78 -46.06 10.25 3.85
CA LEU A 78 -44.81 10.29 4.65
C LEU A 78 -45.00 9.59 6.00
N LYS A 79 -46.13 9.75 6.67
CA LYS A 79 -46.45 9.04 7.94
C LYS A 79 -46.54 7.52 7.74
N GLU A 80 -47.19 7.06 6.68
CA GLU A 80 -47.27 5.63 6.34
C GLU A 80 -45.93 4.96 6.06
N ALA A 81 -44.94 5.72 5.64
CA ALA A 81 -43.62 5.20 5.30
C ALA A 81 -42.71 4.94 6.50
N LYS A 82 -43.24 5.05 7.74
CA LYS A 82 -42.52 4.74 8.98
C LYS A 82 -41.22 5.53 9.16
N GLY A 83 -41.28 6.83 8.87
CA GLY A 83 -40.17 7.75 9.10
C GLY A 83 -40.65 9.06 9.68
N GLU A 84 -39.80 10.05 9.72
CA GLU A 84 -40.01 11.33 10.35
C GLU A 84 -39.69 12.48 9.39
N LEU A 85 -40.57 13.45 9.24
CA LEU A 85 -40.28 14.71 8.59
C LEU A 85 -39.46 15.59 9.56
N VAL A 86 -38.16 15.66 9.33
CA VAL A 86 -37.23 16.40 10.22
C VAL A 86 -37.01 17.85 9.84
N GLY A 87 -37.48 18.25 8.65
CA GLY A 87 -37.38 19.64 8.23
C GLY A 87 -37.97 19.91 6.84
N THR A 88 -38.17 21.19 6.54
CA THR A 88 -38.61 21.68 5.24
C THR A 88 -37.73 22.86 4.83
N MET A 89 -37.27 22.88 3.59
CA MET A 89 -36.49 23.95 2.99
C MET A 89 -37.24 24.54 1.81
N GLY A 90 -37.20 25.85 1.68
CA GLY A 90 -37.86 26.59 0.58
C GLY A 90 -39.37 26.56 0.61
N GLU A 91 -39.97 27.23 -0.37
CA GLU A 91 -41.42 27.35 -0.53
C GLU A 91 -41.84 27.17 -1.99
N GLY A 92 -43.10 26.85 -2.22
CA GLY A 92 -43.67 26.65 -3.56
C GLY A 92 -42.90 25.62 -4.37
N ARG A 93 -42.44 25.98 -5.57
CA ARG A 93 -41.67 25.06 -6.47
C ARG A 93 -40.31 24.66 -5.95
N LEU A 94 -39.77 25.34 -4.92
CA LEU A 94 -38.49 25.04 -4.28
C LEU A 94 -38.67 24.31 -2.95
N LYS A 95 -39.93 23.97 -2.57
CA LYS A 95 -40.20 23.22 -1.34
C LYS A 95 -39.51 21.85 -1.41
N CYS A 96 -38.62 21.59 -0.46
CA CYS A 96 -37.92 20.33 -0.29
C CYS A 96 -38.12 19.85 1.16
N LEU A 97 -38.64 18.65 1.30
CA LEU A 97 -38.88 17.99 2.57
C LEU A 97 -37.64 17.15 2.92
N ILE A 98 -37.15 17.28 4.15
CA ILE A 98 -36.05 16.46 4.69
C ILE A 98 -36.70 15.36 5.51
N TYR A 99 -36.68 14.14 4.98
CA TYR A 99 -37.36 12.99 5.57
C TYR A 99 -36.33 11.99 6.09
N LYS A 100 -36.44 11.66 7.36
CA LYS A 100 -35.61 10.65 8.02
C LYS A 100 -36.32 9.32 7.99
N THR A 101 -35.72 8.34 7.33
CA THR A 101 -36.23 6.98 7.25
C THR A 101 -35.85 6.18 8.49
N GLU A 102 -36.61 5.17 8.81
CA GLU A 102 -36.21 4.17 9.80
C GLU A 102 -34.90 3.48 9.40
N LYS A 103 -34.06 3.13 10.37
CA LYS A 103 -32.76 2.52 10.13
C LYS A 103 -32.87 1.23 9.30
N GLY A 104 -32.16 1.18 8.19
CA GLY A 104 -32.17 0.04 7.26
C GLY A 104 -33.26 0.07 6.19
N HIS A 105 -34.23 1.00 6.24
CA HIS A 105 -35.36 1.07 5.32
C HIS A 105 -35.24 2.13 4.21
N MET A 106 -34.11 2.87 4.15
CA MET A 106 -33.92 3.95 3.17
C MET A 106 -34.18 3.51 1.73
N ALA A 107 -33.62 2.38 1.31
CA ALA A 107 -33.72 1.92 -0.08
C ALA A 107 -35.16 1.55 -0.48
N ASP A 108 -35.91 0.95 0.43
CA ASP A 108 -37.31 0.57 0.19
C ASP A 108 -38.20 1.80 0.17
N THR A 109 -38.00 2.74 1.11
CA THR A 109 -38.72 4.03 1.16
C THR A 109 -38.42 4.86 -0.08
N GLU A 110 -37.16 4.99 -0.48
CA GLU A 110 -36.75 5.68 -1.72
C GLU A 110 -37.46 5.09 -2.93
N LYS A 111 -37.47 3.75 -3.06
CA LYS A 111 -38.12 3.04 -4.16
C LYS A 111 -39.62 3.20 -4.13
N LYS A 112 -40.28 3.20 -2.94
CA LYS A 112 -41.72 3.45 -2.79
C LYS A 112 -42.08 4.84 -3.32
N PHE A 113 -41.38 5.87 -2.84
CA PHE A 113 -41.67 7.25 -3.23
C PHE A 113 -41.29 7.56 -4.69
N MET A 114 -40.24 6.94 -5.23
CA MET A 114 -39.87 7.11 -6.65
C MET A 114 -40.92 6.57 -7.64
N LYS A 115 -41.74 5.62 -7.21
CA LYS A 115 -42.85 5.09 -8.04
C LYS A 115 -44.04 6.02 -8.05
N ASP A 116 -44.25 6.77 -7.01
CA ASP A 116 -45.38 7.70 -6.88
C ASP A 116 -45.02 9.03 -7.55
N LYS A 117 -45.38 9.12 -8.85
CA LYS A 117 -45.12 10.30 -9.68
C LYS A 117 -46.19 11.36 -9.56
N GLU A 118 -47.32 11.03 -8.95
CA GLU A 118 -48.40 11.97 -8.71
C GLU A 118 -48.05 12.94 -7.57
N HIS A 119 -47.51 12.41 -6.48
CA HIS A 119 -47.22 13.23 -5.29
C HIS A 119 -45.77 13.73 -5.24
N PHE A 120 -44.81 12.98 -5.81
CA PHE A 120 -43.37 13.29 -5.65
C PHE A 120 -42.68 13.53 -7.01
N LYS A 121 -42.13 14.74 -7.15
CA LYS A 121 -41.41 15.16 -8.35
C LYS A 121 -39.97 14.63 -8.38
N TYR A 122 -39.24 14.82 -7.28
CA TYR A 122 -37.86 14.37 -7.13
C TYR A 122 -37.64 13.78 -5.75
N ILE A 123 -36.88 12.66 -5.74
CA ILE A 123 -36.43 12.01 -4.53
C ILE A 123 -34.96 11.70 -4.69
N SER A 124 -34.19 12.05 -3.69
CA SER A 124 -32.74 11.89 -3.67
C SER A 124 -32.26 11.60 -2.26
N ARG A 125 -31.18 10.87 -2.15
CA ARG A 125 -30.44 10.75 -0.89
C ARG A 125 -29.69 12.03 -0.62
N ASN A 126 -29.49 12.35 0.65
CA ASN A 126 -28.62 13.45 1.05
C ASN A 126 -27.14 13.03 0.89
N TYR A 127 -26.61 13.29 -0.33
CA TYR A 127 -25.22 12.98 -0.64
C TYR A 127 -24.26 13.94 0.06
N ARG A 128 -23.17 13.39 0.57
CA ARG A 128 -22.08 14.14 1.18
C ARG A 128 -20.96 14.31 0.17
N PHE A 129 -20.46 15.53 0.07
CA PHE A 129 -19.34 15.88 -0.78
C PHE A 129 -18.20 16.40 0.10
N ARG A 130 -16.98 16.02 -0.23
CA ARG A 130 -15.79 16.61 0.38
C ARG A 130 -15.13 17.52 -0.63
N ALA A 131 -14.58 18.64 -0.18
CA ALA A 131 -13.68 19.42 -0.99
C ALA A 131 -12.48 18.53 -1.35
N GLN A 132 -12.19 18.38 -2.64
CA GLN A 132 -11.00 17.69 -3.09
C GLN A 132 -9.80 18.57 -2.73
N VAL A 133 -8.92 18.05 -1.90
CA VAL A 133 -7.66 18.72 -1.57
C VAL A 133 -6.65 18.32 -2.65
N VAL A 134 -6.36 19.24 -3.56
CA VAL A 134 -5.19 19.11 -4.43
C VAL A 134 -4.00 19.51 -3.58
N PRO A 135 -2.98 18.64 -3.44
CA PRO A 135 -1.76 18.98 -2.71
C PRO A 135 -1.13 20.28 -3.21
N ASN A 136 -0.66 21.10 -2.29
CA ASN A 136 -0.05 22.40 -2.59
C ASN A 136 1.47 22.34 -2.74
N ASP A 137 2.01 21.12 -2.83
CA ASP A 137 3.43 20.85 -2.95
C ASP A 137 3.90 21.23 -4.37
N PRO A 138 4.99 21.97 -4.52
CA PRO A 138 5.40 22.56 -5.80
C PRO A 138 5.63 21.55 -6.92
N ARG A 139 5.98 20.30 -6.59
CA ARG A 139 6.26 19.24 -7.57
C ARG A 139 5.10 18.27 -7.80
N PHE A 140 4.00 18.40 -7.07
CA PHE A 140 2.86 17.48 -7.15
C PHE A 140 2.37 17.23 -8.59
N THR A 141 2.30 18.27 -9.42
CA THR A 141 1.87 18.13 -10.82
C THR A 141 2.84 17.34 -11.68
N SER A 142 4.11 17.21 -11.26
CA SER A 142 5.14 16.42 -11.94
C SER A 142 5.22 14.98 -11.43
N GLU A 143 4.53 14.67 -10.34
CA GLU A 143 4.50 13.36 -9.69
C GLU A 143 3.41 12.47 -10.32
N TRP A 144 3.60 12.12 -11.60
CA TRP A 144 2.63 11.35 -12.38
C TRP A 144 2.21 10.05 -11.69
N HIS A 145 3.13 9.44 -10.93
CA HIS A 145 2.92 8.19 -10.22
C HIS A 145 1.79 8.26 -9.20
N LEU A 146 1.62 9.41 -8.52
CA LEU A 146 0.55 9.60 -7.54
C LEU A 146 -0.84 9.57 -8.20
N GLY A 147 -0.96 10.20 -9.37
CA GLY A 147 -2.18 10.16 -10.17
C GLY A 147 -2.47 8.76 -10.72
N ALA A 148 -1.45 8.06 -11.22
CA ALA A 148 -1.57 6.72 -11.80
C ALA A 148 -2.13 5.69 -10.82
N ILE A 149 -1.72 5.74 -9.55
CA ILE A 149 -2.18 4.85 -8.49
C ILE A 149 -3.41 5.38 -7.73
N ASN A 150 -4.01 6.50 -8.14
CA ASN A 150 -5.11 7.17 -7.45
C ASN A 150 -4.80 7.53 -5.97
N ALA A 151 -3.55 7.88 -5.64
CA ALA A 151 -3.16 8.22 -4.27
C ALA A 151 -3.92 9.45 -3.72
N PRO A 152 -4.08 10.57 -4.45
CA PRO A 152 -4.83 11.73 -3.94
C PRO A 152 -6.27 11.40 -3.55
N LYS A 153 -6.90 10.48 -4.28
CA LYS A 153 -8.25 10.01 -3.96
C LYS A 153 -8.29 9.07 -2.74
N ALA A 154 -7.23 8.34 -2.48
CA ALA A 154 -7.09 7.56 -1.24
C ALA A 154 -6.96 8.49 -0.03
N TRP A 155 -6.29 9.64 -0.19
CA TRP A 155 -6.09 10.64 0.87
C TRP A 155 -7.38 11.28 1.35
N ASP A 156 -8.46 11.26 0.57
CA ASP A 156 -9.80 11.62 1.04
C ASP A 156 -10.26 10.77 2.23
N THR A 157 -9.71 9.57 2.37
CA THR A 157 -10.02 8.65 3.46
C THR A 157 -8.90 8.57 4.49
N THR A 158 -7.65 8.46 4.05
CA THR A 158 -6.48 8.33 4.91
C THR A 158 -5.19 8.72 4.19
N MET A 159 -4.29 9.37 4.91
CA MET A 159 -2.92 9.66 4.49
C MET A 159 -1.89 8.67 5.08
N GLY A 160 -2.33 7.63 5.79
CA GLY A 160 -1.45 6.67 6.44
C GLY A 160 -0.94 7.09 7.82
N ASN A 161 -1.62 8.02 8.51
CA ASN A 161 -1.22 8.52 9.81
C ASN A 161 -1.01 7.37 10.81
N HIS A 162 0.04 7.47 11.63
CA HIS A 162 0.40 6.46 12.64
C HIS A 162 0.90 5.11 12.10
N THR A 163 0.90 4.88 10.79
CA THR A 163 1.57 3.72 10.20
C THR A 163 3.08 3.97 10.09
N LYS A 164 3.83 2.90 9.97
CA LYS A 164 5.29 2.95 9.80
C LYS A 164 5.64 2.16 8.57
N VAL A 165 6.47 2.72 7.71
CA VAL A 165 7.09 2.02 6.58
C VAL A 165 8.57 1.90 6.88
N ALA A 166 9.06 0.68 7.04
CA ALA A 166 10.48 0.43 7.22
C ALA A 166 11.17 0.44 5.85
N ILE A 167 12.16 1.28 5.71
CA ILE A 167 12.96 1.44 4.48
C ILE A 167 14.33 0.80 4.73
N PHE A 168 14.53 -0.39 4.16
CA PHE A 168 15.80 -1.13 4.18
C PHE A 168 16.67 -0.65 3.04
N ASP A 169 17.62 0.24 3.35
CA ASP A 169 18.37 0.98 2.36
C ASP A 169 19.72 1.52 2.92
N THR A 170 20.23 2.59 2.37
CA THR A 170 21.48 3.27 2.78
C THR A 170 21.31 4.21 3.98
N GLY A 171 20.18 4.15 4.67
CA GLY A 171 19.75 5.09 5.70
C GLY A 171 18.73 6.10 5.16
N CYS A 172 18.39 7.11 5.95
CA CYS A 172 17.45 8.16 5.56
C CYS A 172 17.88 9.49 6.17
N GLN A 173 18.04 10.52 5.35
CA GLN A 173 18.40 11.86 5.83
C GLN A 173 17.21 12.55 6.50
N ALA A 174 17.13 12.42 7.83
CA ALA A 174 16.01 12.92 8.62
C ALA A 174 15.87 14.45 8.64
N SER A 175 16.92 15.16 8.27
CA SER A 175 16.97 16.64 8.30
C SER A 175 16.34 17.31 7.10
N ILE A 176 15.99 16.58 6.04
CA ILE A 176 15.30 17.18 4.89
C ILE A 176 13.87 17.58 5.26
N SER A 177 13.43 18.71 4.72
CA SER A 177 12.14 19.35 5.07
C SER A 177 10.93 18.42 4.86
N ASP A 178 10.93 17.67 3.77
CA ASP A 178 9.81 16.76 3.43
C ASP A 178 9.67 15.54 4.36
N LEU A 179 10.73 15.22 5.14
CA LEU A 179 10.70 14.14 6.12
C LEU A 179 10.83 14.63 7.56
N ALA A 180 10.82 15.95 7.79
CA ALA A 180 10.98 16.55 9.11
C ALA A 180 9.91 16.04 10.09
N GLY A 181 10.36 15.56 11.25
CA GLY A 181 9.50 15.02 12.31
C GLY A 181 8.86 13.65 12.01
N LYS A 182 9.08 13.06 10.84
CA LYS A 182 8.51 11.78 10.43
C LYS A 182 9.50 10.62 10.48
N THR A 183 10.79 10.91 10.33
CA THR A 183 11.84 9.88 10.35
C THR A 183 12.13 9.49 11.80
N MET A 184 11.94 8.21 12.09
CA MET A 184 12.25 7.60 13.38
C MET A 184 13.77 7.38 13.51
N LYS A 185 14.28 7.08 14.72
CA LYS A 185 15.70 6.76 14.94
C LYS A 185 16.18 5.65 13.99
N GLY A 186 15.34 4.62 13.80
CA GLY A 186 15.67 3.50 12.93
C GLY A 186 16.74 2.58 13.52
N TYR A 187 17.38 1.82 12.64
CA TYR A 187 18.35 0.79 13.01
C TYR A 187 19.47 0.68 11.98
N ASP A 188 20.72 0.73 12.41
CA ASP A 188 21.86 0.48 11.54
C ASP A 188 22.27 -1.01 11.62
N ALA A 189 21.91 -1.77 10.61
CA ALA A 189 22.20 -3.19 10.47
C ALA A 189 23.62 -3.49 9.93
N THR A 190 24.37 -2.47 9.55
CA THR A 190 25.73 -2.63 9.02
C THR A 190 26.79 -2.72 10.12
N THR A 191 26.44 -2.35 11.34
CA THR A 191 27.38 -2.35 12.49
C THR A 191 27.76 -3.76 12.91
N VAL A 192 28.95 -3.90 13.49
CA VAL A 192 29.45 -5.18 14.03
C VAL A 192 28.50 -5.74 15.09
N GLY A 193 27.94 -4.88 15.95
CA GLY A 193 26.97 -5.30 16.97
C GLY A 193 25.68 -5.88 16.38
N ALA A 194 25.13 -5.27 15.33
CA ALA A 194 23.97 -5.77 14.63
C ALA A 194 24.24 -7.13 13.97
N ARG A 195 25.39 -7.31 13.34
CA ARG A 195 25.81 -8.57 12.71
C ARG A 195 26.03 -9.69 13.73
N LEU A 196 26.60 -9.39 14.89
CA LEU A 196 26.78 -10.34 15.98
C LEU A 196 25.45 -10.86 16.54
N THR A 197 24.38 -10.05 16.50
CA THR A 197 23.02 -10.46 16.91
C THR A 197 22.53 -11.63 16.07
N VAL A 198 22.80 -11.62 14.77
CA VAL A 198 22.42 -12.71 13.85
C VAL A 198 23.30 -13.95 14.07
N LEU A 199 24.60 -13.74 14.24
CA LEU A 199 25.58 -14.81 14.40
C LEU A 199 25.51 -15.53 15.76
N GLY A 200 25.04 -14.85 16.80
CA GLY A 200 24.94 -15.39 18.16
C GLY A 200 23.86 -16.46 18.34
N GLY A 201 22.91 -16.54 17.40
CA GLY A 201 21.80 -17.51 17.48
C GLY A 201 20.91 -17.34 18.72
N PRO A 202 19.95 -18.24 18.95
CA PRO A 202 19.10 -18.24 20.14
C PRO A 202 19.86 -18.79 21.36
N GLY A 203 19.73 -18.11 22.50
CA GLY A 203 20.32 -18.51 23.78
C GLY A 203 21.01 -17.37 24.51
N PRO A 204 21.60 -17.64 25.71
CA PRO A 204 22.16 -16.57 26.56
C PRO A 204 23.19 -15.68 25.87
N ILE A 205 23.99 -16.25 24.94
CA ILE A 205 24.98 -15.49 24.16
C ILE A 205 24.27 -14.62 23.11
N GLY A 206 23.28 -15.16 22.40
CA GLY A 206 22.49 -14.41 21.44
C GLY A 206 21.65 -13.30 22.09
N ASP A 207 21.08 -13.57 23.26
CA ASP A 207 20.34 -12.58 24.04
C ASP A 207 21.27 -11.47 24.54
N LEU A 208 22.50 -11.80 25.00
CA LEU A 208 23.52 -10.83 25.39
C LEU A 208 24.00 -9.99 24.20
N LEU A 209 24.30 -10.63 23.08
CA LEU A 209 24.75 -9.96 21.84
C LEU A 209 23.62 -9.13 21.23
N GLY A 210 22.38 -9.60 21.29
CA GLY A 210 21.18 -8.86 20.87
C GLY A 210 20.93 -7.61 21.69
N GLY A 211 21.09 -7.70 23.01
CA GLY A 211 21.03 -6.56 23.92
C GLY A 211 22.14 -5.54 23.65
N LEU A 212 23.38 -6.00 23.44
CA LEU A 212 24.51 -5.16 23.10
C LEU A 212 24.35 -4.55 21.70
N GLY A 213 23.92 -5.32 20.70
CA GLY A 213 23.69 -4.85 19.33
C GLY A 213 22.63 -3.76 19.27
N GLY A 214 21.53 -3.92 20.00
CA GLY A 214 20.49 -2.89 20.12
C GLY A 214 20.94 -1.62 20.83
N ALA A 215 21.81 -1.76 21.85
CA ALA A 215 22.36 -0.62 22.59
C ALA A 215 23.46 0.13 21.81
N LEU A 216 24.21 -0.57 20.94
CA LEU A 216 25.29 -0.01 20.13
C LEU A 216 24.84 0.46 18.73
N SER A 217 23.59 0.19 18.33
CA SER A 217 23.08 0.67 17.06
C SER A 217 22.91 2.19 17.09
N GLU A 218 23.70 2.85 16.27
CA GLU A 218 23.54 4.28 15.97
C GLU A 218 22.31 4.48 15.16
N GLY A 219 21.26 4.76 15.19
CA GLY A 219 20.12 4.88 14.26
C GLY A 219 20.53 5.25 12.83
N ALA A 220 19.63 4.99 11.93
CA ALA A 220 19.82 5.16 10.48
C ALA A 220 19.25 6.49 9.93
N GLN A 221 19.24 7.56 10.75
CA GLN A 221 18.69 8.88 10.38
C GLN A 221 19.63 9.72 9.51
N LYS A 222 20.80 9.19 9.17
CA LYS A 222 21.74 9.76 8.20
C LYS A 222 21.81 8.82 7.00
N ASP A 223 21.69 9.38 5.82
CA ASP A 223 21.86 8.61 4.59
C ASP A 223 23.30 8.71 4.10
N VAL A 224 24.04 7.61 4.14
CA VAL A 224 25.46 7.60 3.83
C VAL A 224 25.73 7.67 2.33
N GLN A 225 24.78 7.25 1.48
CA GLN A 225 24.95 7.18 0.02
C GLN A 225 23.95 8.07 -0.74
N GLY A 226 22.69 8.11 -0.31
CA GLY A 226 21.64 8.98 -0.87
C GLY A 226 20.45 8.26 -1.47
N HIS A 227 20.54 6.96 -1.74
CA HIS A 227 19.46 6.18 -2.34
C HIS A 227 18.28 6.02 -1.36
N GLY A 228 18.53 5.70 -0.09
CA GLY A 228 17.49 5.48 0.90
C GLY A 228 16.60 6.70 1.16
N THR A 229 17.15 7.92 1.06
CA THR A 229 16.36 9.15 1.18
C THR A 229 15.41 9.33 0.01
N LEU A 230 15.84 9.04 -1.23
CA LEU A 230 14.98 9.08 -2.41
C LEU A 230 13.81 8.08 -2.29
N VAL A 231 14.11 6.85 -1.83
CA VAL A 231 13.10 5.82 -1.56
C VAL A 231 12.14 6.24 -0.45
N ALA A 232 12.65 6.82 0.64
CA ALA A 232 11.84 7.28 1.76
C ALA A 232 10.91 8.44 1.38
N THR A 233 11.37 9.39 0.56
CA THR A 233 10.52 10.50 0.08
C THR A 233 9.46 10.02 -0.88
N THR A 234 9.77 9.09 -1.78
CA THR A 234 8.75 8.42 -2.63
C THR A 234 7.65 7.76 -1.77
N ALA A 235 8.04 7.13 -0.67
CA ALA A 235 7.08 6.47 0.22
C ALA A 235 6.23 7.46 1.03
N ALA A 236 6.86 8.48 1.65
CA ALA A 236 6.25 9.20 2.74
C ALA A 236 6.61 10.69 2.85
N ALA A 237 7.09 11.37 1.79
CA ALA A 237 7.22 12.84 1.84
C ALA A 237 5.91 13.49 2.27
N THR A 238 5.98 14.55 3.07
CA THR A 238 4.80 15.20 3.66
C THR A 238 4.04 15.98 2.59
N ALA A 239 2.79 15.65 2.35
CA ALA A 239 1.94 16.39 1.44
C ALA A 239 1.28 17.60 2.12
N ASN A 240 0.91 18.62 1.32
CA ASN A 240 0.26 19.85 1.75
C ASN A 240 1.10 20.72 2.69
N ASN A 241 2.41 20.67 2.58
CA ASN A 241 3.35 21.46 3.38
C ASN A 241 3.96 22.63 2.59
N LYS A 242 3.63 22.79 1.30
CA LYS A 242 4.19 23.78 0.35
C LYS A 242 5.70 23.55 0.09
N ILE A 243 6.21 22.34 0.36
CA ILE A 243 7.60 21.98 0.19
C ILE A 243 7.65 20.83 -0.81
N ASP A 244 8.53 20.91 -1.75
CA ASP A 244 9.00 19.96 -2.73
C ASP A 244 7.99 18.90 -3.24
N THR A 245 7.93 17.71 -2.64
CA THR A 245 7.25 16.52 -3.15
C THR A 245 6.23 15.96 -2.17
N ALA A 246 5.34 15.07 -2.65
CA ALA A 246 4.43 14.31 -1.82
C ALA A 246 4.71 12.81 -1.94
N GLY A 247 4.80 12.11 -0.82
CA GLY A 247 4.91 10.65 -0.80
C GLY A 247 3.55 9.97 -0.96
N VAL A 248 3.54 8.68 -1.30
CA VAL A 248 2.31 7.90 -1.48
C VAL A 248 1.48 7.80 -0.19
N ALA A 249 2.14 7.64 0.96
CA ALA A 249 1.52 7.65 2.30
C ALA A 249 2.04 8.85 3.11
N PRO A 250 1.61 10.08 2.81
CA PRO A 250 2.24 11.29 3.32
C PRO A 250 2.04 11.51 4.83
N GLY A 251 1.16 10.77 5.48
CA GLY A 251 0.98 10.74 6.93
C GLY A 251 1.78 9.63 7.64
N ALA A 252 2.35 8.69 6.91
CA ALA A 252 3.13 7.60 7.49
C ALA A 252 4.49 8.09 8.04
N ARG A 253 5.03 7.35 9.01
CA ARG A 253 6.39 7.56 9.53
C ARG A 253 7.36 6.65 8.81
N VAL A 254 8.57 7.16 8.56
CA VAL A 254 9.68 6.38 8.02
C VAL A 254 10.47 5.75 9.17
N TYR A 255 10.64 4.44 9.12
CA TYR A 255 11.56 3.71 9.99
C TYR A 255 12.77 3.27 9.16
N PRO A 256 13.86 4.04 9.14
CA PRO A 256 15.03 3.68 8.34
C PRO A 256 15.74 2.48 8.94
N VAL A 257 16.10 1.53 8.07
CA VAL A 257 16.99 0.41 8.40
C VAL A 257 18.16 0.45 7.43
N GLN A 258 19.30 0.88 7.92
CA GLN A 258 20.50 0.93 7.10
C GLN A 258 21.06 -0.48 6.94
N ILE A 259 20.94 -1.02 5.72
CA ILE A 259 21.45 -2.35 5.35
C ILE A 259 22.67 -2.26 4.44
N ALA A 260 22.98 -1.08 3.93
CA ALA A 260 24.09 -0.83 3.01
C ALA A 260 24.95 0.35 3.46
N GLY A 261 26.25 0.25 3.18
CA GLY A 261 27.23 1.31 3.45
C GLY A 261 27.33 2.34 2.31
N GLU A 262 28.36 3.18 2.35
CA GLU A 262 28.62 4.23 1.34
C GLU A 262 28.83 3.69 -0.08
N ASN A 263 29.32 2.46 -0.20
CA ASN A 263 29.49 1.76 -1.47
C ASN A 263 28.17 1.27 -2.09
N GLY A 264 27.02 1.43 -1.38
CA GLY A 264 25.72 0.97 -1.82
C GLY A 264 25.54 -0.55 -1.84
N MET A 265 26.43 -1.33 -1.24
CA MET A 265 26.35 -2.80 -1.21
C MET A 265 25.72 -3.28 0.08
N THR A 266 24.90 -4.35 -0.03
CA THR A 266 24.28 -5.04 1.10
C THR A 266 24.57 -6.53 1.06
N ASP A 267 24.24 -7.24 2.14
CA ASP A 267 24.34 -8.70 2.25
C ASP A 267 23.17 -9.28 3.07
N ASP A 268 23.03 -10.60 3.03
CA ASP A 268 21.96 -11.33 3.72
C ASP A 268 21.98 -11.07 5.24
N ILE A 269 23.16 -10.94 5.83
CA ILE A 269 23.31 -10.73 7.29
C ILE A 269 22.70 -9.40 7.69
N ALA A 270 22.96 -8.33 6.92
CA ALA A 270 22.39 -7.00 7.19
C ALA A 270 20.86 -7.01 7.07
N ILE A 271 20.32 -7.69 6.05
CA ILE A 271 18.86 -7.82 5.88
C ILE A 271 18.25 -8.65 7.03
N MET A 272 18.87 -9.78 7.40
CA MET A 272 18.41 -10.60 8.53
C MET A 272 18.44 -9.83 9.85
N ALA A 273 19.49 -9.05 10.12
CA ALA A 273 19.58 -8.18 11.30
C ALA A 273 18.46 -7.14 11.32
N GLY A 274 18.20 -6.52 10.17
CA GLY A 274 17.06 -5.62 10.00
C GLY A 274 15.73 -6.27 10.29
N LEU A 275 15.48 -7.47 9.77
CA LEU A 275 14.24 -8.24 10.00
C LEU A 275 14.07 -8.62 11.48
N LEU A 276 15.13 -9.03 12.18
CA LEU A 276 15.08 -9.24 13.63
C LEU A 276 14.67 -7.97 14.38
N ASN A 277 15.18 -6.83 13.99
CA ASN A 277 14.80 -5.56 14.58
C ASN A 277 13.31 -5.24 14.29
N MET A 278 12.79 -5.56 13.11
CA MET A 278 11.36 -5.40 12.80
C MET A 278 10.48 -6.27 13.69
N MET A 279 10.84 -7.54 13.87
CA MET A 279 10.14 -8.47 14.77
C MET A 279 10.11 -7.94 16.22
N ALA A 280 11.24 -7.42 16.70
CA ALA A 280 11.38 -6.87 18.05
C ALA A 280 10.59 -5.54 18.23
N SER A 281 10.55 -4.70 17.20
CA SER A 281 9.92 -3.37 17.25
C SER A 281 8.43 -3.36 16.86
N GLY A 282 7.91 -4.49 16.39
CA GLY A 282 6.51 -4.65 15.94
C GLY A 282 6.16 -3.84 14.69
N ASN A 283 7.16 -3.45 13.87
CA ASN A 283 6.90 -2.86 12.57
C ASN A 283 6.40 -3.93 11.61
N LYS A 284 5.39 -3.60 10.78
CA LYS A 284 4.69 -4.57 9.93
C LYS A 284 4.97 -4.44 8.44
N ILE A 285 5.51 -3.31 7.99
CA ILE A 285 5.74 -3.04 6.56
C ILE A 285 7.21 -2.83 6.33
N VAL A 286 7.80 -3.68 5.49
CA VAL A 286 9.20 -3.62 5.09
C VAL A 286 9.29 -3.41 3.59
N ASN A 287 10.03 -2.39 3.17
CA ASN A 287 10.44 -2.17 1.80
C ASN A 287 11.94 -2.44 1.67
N ILE A 288 12.33 -3.32 0.76
CA ILE A 288 13.72 -3.63 0.42
C ILE A 288 13.93 -3.20 -1.03
N SER A 289 14.60 -2.06 -1.23
CA SER A 289 14.88 -1.52 -2.58
C SER A 289 16.24 -1.98 -3.09
N TYR A 290 16.52 -3.27 -2.92
CA TYR A 290 17.74 -3.95 -3.34
C TYR A 290 17.42 -5.21 -4.13
N ALA A 291 18.21 -5.49 -5.15
CA ALA A 291 18.15 -6.73 -5.91
C ALA A 291 19.56 -7.06 -6.45
N ALA A 292 19.76 -8.32 -6.82
CA ALA A 292 20.86 -8.77 -7.65
C ALA A 292 20.30 -9.42 -8.92
N PRO A 293 21.09 -9.49 -10.03
CA PRO A 293 20.62 -10.10 -11.26
C PRO A 293 20.12 -11.54 -11.08
N PRO A 294 18.99 -11.93 -11.73
CA PRO A 294 18.57 -13.33 -11.73
C PRO A 294 19.64 -14.26 -12.37
N PRO A 295 19.75 -15.52 -11.92
CA PRO A 295 18.99 -16.16 -10.84
C PRO A 295 19.65 -16.05 -9.46
N VAL A 296 20.62 -15.16 -9.26
CA VAL A 296 21.37 -15.03 -8.00
C VAL A 296 20.79 -13.97 -7.06
N GLY A 297 19.65 -13.36 -7.43
CA GLY A 297 18.99 -12.34 -6.62
C GLY A 297 18.27 -12.90 -5.38
N PHE A 298 17.79 -11.99 -4.53
CA PHE A 298 17.08 -12.31 -3.28
C PHE A 298 15.77 -13.07 -3.47
N THR A 299 15.29 -13.21 -4.70
CA THR A 299 14.16 -14.07 -5.07
C THR A 299 14.50 -15.56 -5.05
N ASN A 300 15.79 -15.91 -5.09
CA ASN A 300 16.25 -17.31 -5.07
C ASN A 300 16.32 -17.87 -3.65
N ALA A 301 15.23 -18.49 -3.21
CA ALA A 301 15.11 -19.07 -1.89
C ALA A 301 16.11 -20.20 -1.59
N LEU A 302 16.70 -20.84 -2.59
CA LEU A 302 17.71 -21.87 -2.38
C LEU A 302 19.08 -21.25 -2.08
N LEU A 303 19.47 -20.20 -2.81
CA LEU A 303 20.76 -19.52 -2.60
C LEU A 303 20.75 -18.71 -1.30
N HIS A 304 19.64 -18.10 -0.97
CA HIS A 304 19.45 -17.25 0.21
C HIS A 304 18.60 -17.92 1.30
N ALA A 305 18.71 -19.26 1.45
CA ALA A 305 17.84 -20.03 2.32
C ALA A 305 17.74 -19.50 3.78
N PRO A 306 18.85 -19.11 4.46
CA PRO A 306 18.74 -18.51 5.79
C PRO A 306 17.93 -17.21 5.78
N LEU A 307 18.15 -16.31 4.83
CA LEU A 307 17.39 -15.06 4.71
C LEU A 307 15.90 -15.33 4.51
N HIS A 308 15.56 -16.30 3.67
CA HIS A 308 14.17 -16.67 3.41
C HIS A 308 13.46 -17.24 4.65
N VAL A 309 14.15 -17.93 5.54
CA VAL A 309 13.59 -18.34 6.84
C VAL A 309 13.20 -17.11 7.68
N TYR A 310 14.02 -16.07 7.70
CA TYR A 310 13.69 -14.82 8.43
C TYR A 310 12.54 -14.07 7.76
N MET A 311 12.52 -13.98 6.43
CA MET A 311 11.43 -13.35 5.69
C MET A 311 10.10 -14.08 5.92
N GLN A 312 10.11 -15.42 5.85
CA GLN A 312 8.93 -16.23 6.10
C GLN A 312 8.47 -16.09 7.57
N THR A 313 9.38 -16.12 8.53
CA THR A 313 9.05 -15.91 9.96
C THR A 313 8.40 -14.55 10.18
N PHE A 314 8.93 -13.50 9.58
CA PHE A 314 8.37 -12.16 9.67
C PHE A 314 6.95 -12.10 9.10
N HIS A 315 6.70 -12.77 7.99
CA HIS A 315 5.36 -12.83 7.38
C HIS A 315 4.39 -13.71 8.17
N ASP A 316 4.76 -14.97 8.43
CA ASP A 316 3.82 -15.99 8.91
C ASP A 316 3.56 -15.90 10.42
N LEU A 317 4.57 -15.52 11.20
CA LEU A 317 4.48 -15.47 12.66
C LEU A 317 4.28 -14.06 13.22
N GLU A 318 4.89 -13.07 12.61
CA GLU A 318 4.78 -11.69 13.07
C GLU A 318 3.69 -10.90 12.30
N GLY A 319 3.12 -11.46 11.24
CA GLY A 319 2.09 -10.85 10.43
C GLY A 319 2.59 -9.58 9.69
N GLY A 320 3.85 -9.59 9.28
CA GLY A 320 4.46 -8.51 8.49
C GLY A 320 4.28 -8.70 6.99
N LEU A 321 4.58 -7.66 6.22
CA LEU A 321 4.63 -7.66 4.75
C LEU A 321 5.99 -7.17 4.27
N ILE A 322 6.57 -7.88 3.32
CA ILE A 322 7.82 -7.52 2.66
C ILE A 322 7.52 -7.18 1.20
N PHE A 323 7.97 -6.01 0.78
CA PHE A 323 7.96 -5.56 -0.62
C PHE A 323 9.41 -5.47 -1.09
N LEU A 324 9.72 -6.16 -2.19
CA LEU A 324 11.06 -6.28 -2.75
C LEU A 324 11.06 -5.75 -4.19
N SER A 325 12.05 -4.92 -4.54
CA SER A 325 12.25 -4.52 -5.93
C SER A 325 12.67 -5.71 -6.79
N SER A 326 12.14 -5.80 -8.03
CA SER A 326 12.45 -6.93 -8.91
C SER A 326 13.88 -6.90 -9.49
N GLY A 327 14.55 -5.74 -9.47
CA GLY A 327 15.86 -5.52 -10.08
C GLY A 327 15.78 -4.77 -11.40
N ASN A 328 16.94 -4.29 -11.87
CA ASN A 328 17.04 -3.32 -12.97
C ASN A 328 17.93 -3.81 -14.14
N ASP A 329 17.93 -5.11 -14.41
CA ASP A 329 18.79 -5.74 -15.43
C ASP A 329 18.04 -6.08 -16.73
N GLY A 330 16.70 -5.85 -16.77
CA GLY A 330 15.83 -6.22 -17.88
C GLY A 330 15.68 -7.73 -18.07
N MET A 331 15.99 -8.53 -17.06
CA MET A 331 16.11 -9.97 -17.15
C MET A 331 14.86 -10.73 -16.68
N PHE A 332 14.68 -11.92 -17.27
CA PHE A 332 13.70 -12.88 -16.77
C PHE A 332 14.19 -13.55 -15.49
N ASP A 333 13.36 -13.51 -14.45
CA ASP A 333 13.60 -14.22 -13.18
C ASP A 333 12.82 -15.54 -13.17
N PRO A 334 13.50 -16.71 -13.22
CA PRO A 334 12.89 -18.02 -13.20
C PRO A 334 12.56 -18.52 -11.79
N CYS A 335 12.92 -17.76 -10.73
CA CYS A 335 12.74 -18.22 -9.36
C CYS A 335 11.25 -18.39 -9.03
N PRO A 336 10.86 -19.46 -8.34
CA PRO A 336 9.46 -19.65 -7.94
C PRO A 336 8.96 -18.52 -7.03
N PRO A 337 7.68 -18.12 -7.14
CA PRO A 337 7.10 -17.16 -6.22
C PRO A 337 7.05 -17.73 -4.80
N THR A 338 7.22 -16.88 -3.82
CA THR A 338 7.00 -17.20 -2.41
C THR A 338 5.79 -16.46 -1.90
N HIS A 339 5.09 -16.99 -0.90
CA HIS A 339 3.90 -16.33 -0.34
C HIS A 339 4.24 -15.21 0.65
N TYR A 340 5.50 -15.10 1.07
CA TYR A 340 5.94 -14.17 2.11
C TYR A 340 6.74 -12.97 1.58
N VAL A 341 6.96 -12.88 0.26
CA VAL A 341 7.62 -11.72 -0.37
C VAL A 341 6.80 -11.23 -1.56
N ASN A 342 6.54 -9.94 -1.59
CA ASN A 342 5.87 -9.27 -2.69
C ASN A 342 6.90 -8.58 -3.59
N VAL A 343 7.22 -9.19 -4.73
CA VAL A 343 8.17 -8.65 -5.71
C VAL A 343 7.47 -7.64 -6.62
N VAL A 344 8.08 -6.47 -6.82
CA VAL A 344 7.48 -5.35 -7.55
C VAL A 344 8.31 -4.97 -8.77
N SER A 345 7.73 -5.08 -9.96
CA SER A 345 8.30 -4.62 -11.22
C SER A 345 7.99 -3.14 -11.51
N ALA A 346 8.68 -2.55 -12.49
CA ALA A 346 8.57 -1.12 -12.80
C ALA A 346 7.88 -0.85 -14.13
N ILE A 347 6.92 0.11 -14.12
CA ILE A 347 6.31 0.67 -15.33
C ILE A 347 6.68 2.14 -15.52
N GLY A 348 6.60 2.58 -16.78
CA GLY A 348 6.76 3.98 -17.17
C GLY A 348 5.42 4.73 -17.24
N PRO A 349 5.48 6.06 -17.59
CA PRO A 349 4.29 6.89 -17.77
C PRO A 349 3.36 6.42 -18.90
N ASP A 350 3.88 5.63 -19.83
CA ASP A 350 3.12 4.97 -20.89
C ASP A 350 2.40 3.70 -20.45
N LEU A 351 2.54 3.35 -19.12
CA LEU A 351 1.97 2.17 -18.49
C LEU A 351 2.48 0.84 -19.05
N LYS A 352 3.63 0.86 -19.68
CA LYS A 352 4.34 -0.34 -20.13
C LYS A 352 5.45 -0.69 -19.13
N LEU A 353 5.81 -1.99 -19.09
CA LEU A 353 7.01 -2.43 -18.39
C LEU A 353 8.21 -1.66 -18.91
N THR A 354 9.06 -1.19 -18.01
CA THR A 354 10.31 -0.50 -18.43
C THR A 354 11.35 -1.49 -18.91
N ASP A 355 12.22 -1.06 -19.84
CA ASP A 355 13.25 -1.93 -20.42
C ASP A 355 14.25 -2.45 -19.38
N PHE A 356 14.46 -1.71 -18.31
CA PHE A 356 15.35 -2.10 -17.22
C PHE A 356 14.72 -3.05 -16.22
N SER A 357 13.37 -3.07 -16.08
CA SER A 357 12.72 -3.86 -15.03
C SER A 357 12.95 -5.35 -15.22
N ASN A 358 13.45 -6.03 -14.20
CA ASN A 358 13.37 -7.49 -14.16
C ASN A 358 11.90 -7.92 -14.08
N TRP A 359 11.61 -9.05 -14.69
CA TRP A 359 10.29 -9.65 -14.81
C TRP A 359 10.37 -11.17 -14.65
N GLY A 360 9.29 -11.86 -14.35
CA GLY A 360 9.35 -13.31 -14.20
C GLY A 360 8.35 -13.88 -13.22
N LEU A 361 8.62 -15.11 -12.80
CA LEU A 361 7.71 -15.90 -11.95
C LEU A 361 7.45 -15.27 -10.57
N PRO A 362 8.44 -14.64 -9.89
CA PRO A 362 8.21 -14.12 -8.54
C PRO A 362 7.44 -12.78 -8.51
N VAL A 363 7.24 -12.12 -9.66
CA VAL A 363 6.59 -10.79 -9.69
C VAL A 363 5.16 -10.87 -9.17
N THR A 364 4.90 -10.14 -8.09
CA THR A 364 3.57 -10.06 -7.45
C THR A 364 2.80 -8.83 -7.92
N PHE A 365 3.46 -7.69 -8.01
CA PHE A 365 2.86 -6.41 -8.40
C PHE A 365 3.74 -5.68 -9.40
N THR A 366 3.15 -4.67 -10.03
CA THR A 366 3.89 -3.64 -10.75
C THR A 366 3.51 -2.26 -10.22
N ALA A 367 4.41 -1.29 -10.33
CA ALA A 367 4.11 0.10 -9.97
C ALA A 367 4.97 1.07 -10.79
N PRO A 368 4.66 2.39 -10.80
CA PRO A 368 5.51 3.40 -11.41
C PRO A 368 6.95 3.31 -10.92
N GLY A 369 7.92 3.29 -11.86
CA GLY A 369 9.35 3.21 -11.54
C GLY A 369 10.23 3.98 -12.51
N LYS A 370 9.64 4.75 -13.44
CA LYS A 370 10.38 5.60 -14.37
C LYS A 370 9.92 7.05 -14.28
N GLY A 371 10.87 7.98 -14.18
CA GLY A 371 10.57 9.40 -14.05
C GLY A 371 9.91 9.74 -12.70
N ILE A 372 10.30 9.07 -11.63
CA ILE A 372 9.78 9.30 -10.30
C ILE A 372 10.44 10.55 -9.71
N VAL A 373 9.63 11.56 -9.43
CA VAL A 373 10.09 12.81 -8.82
C VAL A 373 10.10 12.65 -7.31
N CYS A 374 11.25 12.92 -6.69
CA CYS A 374 11.46 12.76 -5.25
C CYS A 374 12.54 13.72 -4.73
N THR A 375 12.64 13.88 -3.41
CA THR A 375 13.60 14.76 -2.76
C THR A 375 14.83 13.99 -2.29
N ALA A 376 16.01 14.43 -2.70
CA ALA A 376 17.29 13.83 -2.34
C ALA A 376 17.78 14.27 -0.95
N ARG A 377 18.82 13.59 -0.42
CA ARG A 377 19.41 13.88 0.91
C ARG A 377 19.98 15.30 1.06
N ASP A 378 20.29 15.96 -0.06
CA ASP A 378 20.76 17.35 -0.10
C ASP A 378 19.63 18.37 -0.28
N GLY A 379 18.37 17.93 -0.20
CA GLY A 379 17.16 18.75 -0.39
C GLY A 379 16.85 19.06 -1.86
N LYS A 380 17.61 18.54 -2.82
CA LYS A 380 17.34 18.79 -4.24
C LYS A 380 16.31 17.80 -4.80
N ILE A 381 15.51 18.30 -5.70
CA ILE A 381 14.57 17.48 -6.46
C ILE A 381 15.32 16.68 -7.51
N LYS A 382 15.00 15.39 -7.60
CA LYS A 382 15.50 14.49 -8.64
C LYS A 382 14.35 13.78 -9.32
N SER A 383 14.55 13.45 -10.60
CA SER A 383 13.75 12.49 -11.34
C SER A 383 14.59 11.25 -11.53
N VAL A 384 14.09 10.11 -11.10
CA VAL A 384 14.85 8.86 -10.97
C VAL A 384 14.10 7.69 -11.58
N ASP A 385 14.85 6.69 -12.02
CA ASP A 385 14.36 5.45 -12.60
C ASP A 385 14.82 4.24 -11.77
N GLY A 386 13.97 3.24 -11.63
CA GLY A 386 14.32 1.98 -10.96
C GLY A 386 13.13 1.30 -10.29
N THR A 387 13.18 -0.02 -10.22
CA THR A 387 12.26 -0.84 -9.42
C THR A 387 12.36 -0.51 -7.92
N SER A 388 13.48 0.10 -7.51
CA SER A 388 13.70 0.66 -6.16
C SER A 388 12.65 1.71 -5.76
N PHE A 389 11.97 2.34 -6.72
CA PHE A 389 10.91 3.32 -6.49
C PHE A 389 9.52 2.70 -6.63
N SER A 390 9.38 1.63 -7.41
CA SER A 390 8.11 0.88 -7.53
C SER A 390 7.75 0.15 -6.24
N SER A 391 8.70 -0.49 -5.61
CA SER A 391 8.51 -1.26 -4.37
C SER A 391 7.96 -0.39 -3.21
N PRO A 392 8.55 0.77 -2.86
CA PRO A 392 8.04 1.63 -1.80
C PRO A 392 6.65 2.22 -2.11
N ILE A 393 6.28 2.38 -3.38
CA ILE A 393 4.93 2.78 -3.76
C ILE A 393 3.91 1.74 -3.29
N VAL A 394 4.13 0.45 -3.59
CA VAL A 394 3.21 -0.61 -3.16
C VAL A 394 3.22 -0.79 -1.64
N ALA A 395 4.39 -0.74 -1.00
CA ALA A 395 4.54 -0.76 0.45
C ALA A 395 3.74 0.36 1.14
N SER A 396 3.75 1.55 0.55
CA SER A 396 3.00 2.70 1.07
C SER A 396 1.50 2.59 0.85
N ILE A 397 1.05 1.95 -0.25
CA ILE A 397 -0.38 1.62 -0.42
C ILE A 397 -0.82 0.64 0.68
N ALA A 398 0.01 -0.36 1.05
CA ALA A 398 -0.26 -1.23 2.19
C ALA A 398 -0.39 -0.43 3.51
N ALA A 399 0.43 0.60 3.71
CA ALA A 399 0.32 1.49 4.86
C ALA A 399 -1.01 2.26 4.89
N LEU A 400 -1.49 2.74 3.73
CA LEU A 400 -2.81 3.36 3.61
C LEU A 400 -3.93 2.37 3.94
N VAL A 401 -3.84 1.13 3.46
CA VAL A 401 -4.81 0.05 3.72
C VAL A 401 -4.88 -0.27 5.21
N TRP A 402 -3.74 -0.48 5.87
CA TRP A 402 -3.69 -0.74 7.30
C TRP A 402 -4.16 0.44 8.14
N ASN A 403 -3.87 1.67 7.70
CA ASN A 403 -4.40 2.84 8.42
C ASN A 403 -5.92 2.96 8.30
N ALA A 404 -6.49 2.59 7.15
CA ALA A 404 -7.93 2.58 6.97
C ALA A 404 -8.63 1.50 7.82
N ASN A 405 -7.95 0.38 8.08
CA ASN A 405 -8.44 -0.69 8.95
C ASN A 405 -7.27 -1.41 9.66
N PRO A 406 -6.88 -0.93 10.85
CA PRO A 406 -5.73 -1.48 11.59
C PRO A 406 -5.90 -2.94 12.07
N GLY A 407 -7.11 -3.45 12.09
CA GLY A 407 -7.41 -4.82 12.51
C GLY A 407 -7.17 -5.89 11.45
N LEU A 408 -6.82 -5.52 10.21
CA LEU A 408 -6.60 -6.49 9.15
C LEU A 408 -5.31 -7.29 9.39
N PRO A 409 -5.34 -8.64 9.22
CA PRO A 409 -4.11 -9.43 9.13
C PRO A 409 -3.39 -9.14 7.80
N ASN A 410 -2.08 -9.42 7.74
CA ASN A 410 -1.25 -9.19 6.56
C ASN A 410 -1.82 -9.86 5.29
N VAL A 411 -2.27 -11.11 5.37
CA VAL A 411 -2.86 -11.85 4.24
C VAL A 411 -4.14 -11.16 3.70
N ALA A 412 -4.91 -10.48 4.55
CA ALA A 412 -6.05 -9.70 4.09
C ALA A 412 -5.61 -8.41 3.38
N VAL A 413 -4.57 -7.73 3.89
CA VAL A 413 -3.99 -6.56 3.21
C VAL A 413 -3.46 -6.94 1.83
N GLU A 414 -2.71 -8.04 1.71
CA GLU A 414 -2.26 -8.56 0.41
C GLU A 414 -3.40 -8.87 -0.55
N SER A 415 -4.45 -9.53 -0.04
CA SER A 415 -5.64 -9.86 -0.83
C SER A 415 -6.33 -8.59 -1.35
N ILE A 416 -6.42 -7.55 -0.53
CA ILE A 416 -6.96 -6.24 -0.91
C ILE A 416 -6.08 -5.58 -1.97
N LEU A 417 -4.75 -5.59 -1.81
CA LEU A 417 -3.83 -5.06 -2.81
C LEU A 417 -4.03 -5.78 -4.16
N LYS A 418 -4.03 -7.12 -4.18
CA LYS A 418 -4.24 -7.94 -5.38
C LYS A 418 -5.60 -7.67 -6.04
N ALA A 419 -6.66 -7.55 -5.26
CA ALA A 419 -8.02 -7.28 -5.75
C ALA A 419 -8.24 -5.84 -6.21
N SER A 420 -7.44 -4.89 -5.73
CA SER A 420 -7.50 -3.49 -6.14
C SER A 420 -6.84 -3.20 -7.48
N CYS A 421 -5.96 -4.08 -7.96
CA CYS A 421 -5.08 -3.81 -9.10
C CYS A 421 -5.80 -3.42 -10.40
N PHE A 422 -5.23 -2.45 -11.10
CA PHE A 422 -5.40 -2.28 -12.54
C PHE A 422 -4.66 -3.42 -13.24
N LYS A 423 -5.36 -4.18 -14.08
CA LYS A 423 -4.83 -5.39 -14.70
C LYS A 423 -4.31 -5.13 -16.11
N ALA A 424 -3.24 -5.82 -16.47
CA ALA A 424 -2.76 -5.90 -17.83
C ALA A 424 -3.47 -7.03 -18.57
N GLY A 425 -4.39 -6.68 -19.47
CA GLY A 425 -5.14 -7.68 -20.24
C GLY A 425 -6.26 -8.38 -19.45
N SER A 426 -6.60 -9.61 -19.86
CA SER A 426 -7.66 -10.43 -19.28
C SER A 426 -7.14 -11.45 -18.24
N ALA A 427 -5.83 -11.76 -18.27
CA ALA A 427 -5.23 -12.71 -17.35
C ALA A 427 -5.24 -12.17 -15.91
N PRO A 428 -5.47 -13.02 -14.91
CA PRO A 428 -5.46 -12.59 -13.50
C PRO A 428 -4.06 -12.22 -13.01
N TRP A 429 -3.02 -12.79 -13.64
CA TRP A 429 -1.61 -12.58 -13.36
C TRP A 429 -0.77 -12.72 -14.63
N THR A 430 0.33 -11.99 -14.73
CA THR A 430 1.33 -12.10 -15.81
C THR A 430 2.74 -12.00 -15.25
N PRO A 431 3.77 -12.58 -15.91
CA PRO A 431 5.15 -12.50 -15.43
C PRO A 431 5.74 -11.09 -15.53
N TYR A 432 5.14 -10.18 -16.26
CA TYR A 432 5.58 -8.80 -16.45
C TYR A 432 5.02 -7.86 -15.38
N TYR A 433 3.75 -8.03 -15.01
CA TYR A 433 2.99 -7.11 -14.20
C TYR A 433 2.46 -7.73 -12.89
N GLY A 434 2.71 -9.02 -12.66
CA GLY A 434 2.10 -9.74 -11.54
C GLY A 434 0.56 -9.68 -11.60
N PHE A 435 -0.07 -9.37 -10.48
CA PHE A 435 -1.51 -9.12 -10.38
C PHE A 435 -1.91 -7.75 -10.95
N GLY A 436 -0.94 -6.89 -11.29
CA GLY A 436 -1.13 -5.54 -11.83
C GLY A 436 -0.64 -4.45 -10.88
N MET A 437 -1.04 -3.20 -11.16
CA MET A 437 -0.71 -2.03 -10.35
C MET A 437 -1.83 -1.76 -9.33
N PRO A 438 -1.56 -1.79 -8.02
CA PRO A 438 -2.57 -1.51 -7.01
C PRO A 438 -3.16 -0.09 -7.13
N ASP A 439 -4.48 0.02 -7.09
CA ASP A 439 -5.22 1.28 -6.98
C ASP A 439 -5.37 1.64 -5.51
N ALA A 440 -4.70 2.69 -5.05
CA ALA A 440 -4.70 3.11 -3.66
C ALA A 440 -6.10 3.48 -3.16
N ALA A 441 -6.89 4.18 -3.97
CA ALA A 441 -8.24 4.58 -3.59
C ALA A 441 -9.18 3.38 -3.46
N LYS A 442 -9.09 2.44 -4.39
CA LYS A 442 -9.88 1.20 -4.35
C LYS A 442 -9.46 0.33 -3.17
N ALA A 443 -8.15 0.16 -2.93
CA ALA A 443 -7.62 -0.63 -1.83
C ALA A 443 -8.08 -0.09 -0.47
N VAL A 444 -7.94 1.22 -0.24
CA VAL A 444 -8.40 1.89 0.98
C VAL A 444 -9.91 1.75 1.18
N LYS A 445 -10.68 1.87 0.10
CA LYS A 445 -12.13 1.69 0.16
C LYS A 445 -12.52 0.27 0.55
N MET A 446 -11.85 -0.75 -0.02
CA MET A 446 -12.06 -2.16 0.33
C MET A 446 -11.72 -2.43 1.79
N ALA A 447 -10.61 -1.89 2.29
CA ALA A 447 -10.20 -2.03 3.69
C ALA A 447 -11.23 -1.45 4.66
N LYS A 448 -11.79 -0.28 4.34
CA LYS A 448 -12.71 0.45 5.21
C LYS A 448 -14.12 -0.16 5.24
N PHE A 449 -14.60 -0.71 4.14
CA PHE A 449 -15.99 -1.12 3.98
C PHE A 449 -16.19 -2.63 3.79
N GLY A 450 -15.11 -3.44 3.76
CA GLY A 450 -15.18 -4.89 3.65
C GLY A 450 -15.73 -5.38 2.29
N MET A 451 -15.42 -4.64 1.20
CA MET A 451 -15.96 -4.92 -0.15
C MET A 451 -14.97 -5.72 -0.99
#